data_4c445dd3dfdc82245d51b2795a4931be
#
_entry.id   4c445dd3dfdc82245d51b2795a4931be
#
_cell.length_a   1.000
_cell.length_b   1.000
_cell.length_c   1.000
_cell.angle_alpha   90.00
_cell.angle_beta   90.00
_cell.angle_gamma   90.00
#
_symmetry.space_group_name_H-M   'P 1'
#
loop_
_entity.id
_entity.type
_entity.pdbx_description
1 polymer ?
#
loop_
_entity_poly.entity_id
_entity_poly.type
_entity_poly.pdbx_seq_one_letter_code
_entity_poly.pdbx_strand_id
1 'polypeptide(L)'
;SMRKHSYRIKSLYDKVKRWCAAEGLIYDMFDEEEMVVEPEEIPYDEMERWVIGCDYGTANATVFLMAGKTYDGVIYIAREYYFAGREEAQAQGDFEAQKTDIEYAGDLKQFIMEAYPLTGKTYRSSVNDSVNVIVDPAAASFILQLRRQRFKVSKANNSVLDGIRTVASAFSEGNLKVSSECVNLIDELHTYSWDKKAQERGIDKPVKSHDHCCVTGETLIHTTNGYKEIRELVGTEGYVNTLNPNTGEKCVKKYKNVICTDESARVLKLEFENGASFKVTANHPILTTNGWKLAGE
;
A
#
# COMPACT_ATOMS: atom_id res chain seq x y z
N SER A 1 21.30 27.16 -18.67
CA SER A 1 21.85 25.80 -18.79
C SER A 1 21.26 24.85 -17.74
N MET A 2 21.11 25.26 -16.48
CA MET A 2 20.56 24.39 -15.40
C MET A 2 19.07 24.04 -15.59
N ARG A 3 18.20 24.94 -16.08
CA ARG A 3 16.77 24.65 -16.28
C ARG A 3 16.52 23.58 -17.37
N LYS A 4 17.34 23.52 -18.42
CA LYS A 4 17.21 22.48 -19.47
C LYS A 4 17.63 21.09 -18.99
N HIS A 5 18.58 21.00 -18.03
CA HIS A 5 19.00 19.73 -17.43
C HIS A 5 17.90 19.17 -16.50
N SER A 6 17.29 20.01 -15.69
CA SER A 6 16.17 19.63 -14.82
C SER A 6 14.96 19.09 -15.58
N TYR A 7 14.57 19.73 -16.69
CA TYR A 7 13.47 19.26 -17.55
C TYR A 7 13.76 17.91 -18.23
N ARG A 8 15.03 17.65 -18.59
CA ARG A 8 15.43 16.38 -19.22
C ARG A 8 15.46 15.23 -18.22
N ILE A 9 15.83 15.50 -16.98
CA ILE A 9 15.84 14.54 -15.87
C ILE A 9 14.42 14.20 -15.45
N LYS A 10 13.54 15.19 -15.32
CA LYS A 10 12.11 14.98 -15.00
C LYS A 10 11.42 14.13 -16.09
N SER A 11 11.65 14.43 -17.38
CA SER A 11 11.11 13.65 -18.51
C SER A 11 11.63 12.20 -18.57
N LEU A 12 12.87 11.94 -18.14
CA LEU A 12 13.40 10.59 -18.02
C LEU A 12 12.79 9.84 -16.82
N TYR A 13 12.63 10.52 -15.70
CA TYR A 13 11.99 9.99 -14.49
C TYR A 13 10.54 9.58 -14.78
N ASP A 14 9.77 10.45 -15.42
CA ASP A 14 8.39 10.18 -15.83
C ASP A 14 8.28 9.04 -16.86
N LYS A 15 9.30 8.90 -17.74
CA LYS A 15 9.39 7.77 -18.67
C LYS A 15 9.77 6.48 -17.96
N VAL A 16 10.66 6.53 -16.97
CA VAL A 16 11.06 5.36 -16.18
C VAL A 16 9.92 4.92 -15.24
N LYS A 17 9.24 5.85 -14.57
CA LYS A 17 8.00 5.54 -13.82
C LYS A 17 6.95 4.88 -14.72
N ARG A 18 6.67 5.44 -15.89
CA ARG A 18 5.74 4.83 -16.88
C ARG A 18 6.20 3.47 -17.40
N TRP A 19 7.51 3.25 -17.52
CA TRP A 19 8.04 1.97 -17.99
C TRP A 19 8.04 0.89 -16.91
N CYS A 20 8.35 1.23 -15.67
CA CYS A 20 8.24 0.30 -14.54
C CYS A 20 6.78 0.01 -14.14
N ALA A 21 5.87 0.95 -14.42
CA ALA A 21 4.42 0.80 -14.26
C ALA A 21 3.77 0.01 -15.42
N ALA A 22 4.48 -0.23 -16.52
CA ALA A 22 3.91 -0.39 -17.85
C ALA A 22 3.27 -1.73 -18.17
N GLU A 23 3.28 -2.75 -17.32
CA GLU A 23 2.57 -3.98 -17.65
C GLU A 23 1.72 -4.51 -16.51
N GLY A 24 0.46 -4.04 -16.47
CA GLY A 24 -0.58 -4.67 -15.68
C GLY A 24 -0.96 -3.97 -14.39
N LEU A 25 -0.47 -2.77 -14.09
CA LEU A 25 -0.98 -1.99 -12.96
C LEU A 25 -2.45 -1.61 -13.18
N ILE A 26 -3.22 -1.67 -12.10
CA ILE A 26 -4.63 -1.29 -12.11
C ILE A 26 -4.77 0.24 -12.04
N TYR A 27 -3.93 0.91 -11.25
CA TYR A 27 -3.94 2.36 -11.06
C TYR A 27 -2.68 3.01 -11.64
N ASP A 28 -2.43 2.78 -12.93
CA ASP A 28 -1.28 3.36 -13.67
C ASP A 28 -1.33 4.89 -13.80
N MET A 29 -2.54 5.47 -13.59
CA MET A 29 -2.76 6.91 -13.53
C MET A 29 -2.39 7.54 -12.18
N PHE A 30 -2.14 6.75 -11.13
CA PHE A 30 -1.82 7.30 -9.80
C PHE A 30 -0.45 7.98 -9.81
N ASP A 31 -0.44 9.28 -9.52
CA ASP A 31 0.76 10.11 -9.42
C ASP A 31 0.84 10.73 -8.03
N GLU A 32 1.88 10.36 -7.27
CA GLU A 32 2.08 10.87 -5.90
C GLU A 32 2.24 12.38 -5.84
N GLU A 33 2.93 12.99 -6.84
CA GLU A 33 3.16 14.44 -6.84
C GLU A 33 1.85 15.25 -6.98
N GLU A 34 0.83 14.65 -7.63
CA GLU A 34 -0.45 15.30 -7.87
C GLU A 34 -1.56 14.85 -6.90
N MET A 35 -1.50 13.57 -6.45
CA MET A 35 -2.62 12.93 -5.76
C MET A 35 -2.38 12.70 -4.27
N VAL A 36 -1.13 12.76 -3.80
CA VAL A 36 -0.80 12.71 -2.37
C VAL A 36 -0.70 14.12 -1.82
N VAL A 37 -1.34 14.32 -0.66
CA VAL A 37 -1.39 15.62 0.04
C VAL A 37 -0.93 15.45 1.48
N GLU A 38 -0.34 16.50 2.05
CA GLU A 38 -0.01 16.49 3.46
C GLU A 38 -1.30 16.59 4.32
N PRO A 39 -1.31 16.03 5.53
CA PRO A 39 -2.49 16.07 6.42
C PRO A 39 -3.06 17.47 6.64
N GLU A 40 -2.18 18.48 6.69
CA GLU A 40 -2.55 19.88 6.90
C GLU A 40 -3.23 20.51 5.69
N GLU A 41 -3.09 19.93 4.51
CA GLU A 41 -3.71 20.40 3.28
C GLU A 41 -5.14 19.86 3.10
N ILE A 42 -5.56 18.92 3.95
CA ILE A 42 -6.90 18.34 3.89
C ILE A 42 -7.91 19.33 4.49
N PRO A 43 -8.93 19.76 3.74
CA PRO A 43 -9.92 20.74 4.21
C PRO A 43 -10.98 20.07 5.12
N TYR A 44 -10.59 19.70 6.34
CA TYR A 44 -11.42 18.93 7.28
C TYR A 44 -12.76 19.62 7.61
N ASP A 45 -12.81 20.93 7.60
CA ASP A 45 -13.99 21.76 7.88
C ASP A 45 -14.95 21.89 6.70
N GLU A 46 -14.48 21.62 5.48
CA GLU A 46 -15.28 21.65 4.25
C GLU A 46 -15.91 20.30 3.90
N MET A 47 -15.76 19.29 4.75
CA MET A 47 -16.29 17.96 4.47
C MET A 47 -17.80 17.87 4.67
N GLU A 48 -18.53 17.56 3.61
CA GLU A 48 -19.96 17.25 3.63
C GLU A 48 -20.23 16.03 4.53
N ARG A 49 -19.41 14.99 4.39
CA ARG A 49 -19.56 13.73 5.11
C ARG A 49 -18.23 12.98 5.25
N TRP A 50 -18.18 12.15 6.29
CA TRP A 50 -17.12 11.19 6.52
C TRP A 50 -17.65 9.76 6.50
N VAL A 51 -16.86 8.84 5.98
CA VAL A 51 -17.12 7.39 6.00
C VAL A 51 -15.84 6.65 6.36
N ILE A 52 -15.96 5.42 6.87
CA ILE A 52 -14.83 4.52 7.07
C ILE A 52 -15.07 3.27 6.22
N GLY A 53 -14.15 2.99 5.31
CA GLY A 53 -14.02 1.68 4.66
C GLY A 53 -13.27 0.73 5.59
N CYS A 54 -13.78 -0.47 5.76
CA CYS A 54 -13.15 -1.49 6.58
C CYS A 54 -12.99 -2.77 5.77
N ASP A 55 -11.74 -3.17 5.56
CA ASP A 55 -11.37 -4.52 5.14
C ASP A 55 -10.99 -5.31 6.40
N TYR A 56 -11.76 -6.34 6.71
CA TYR A 56 -11.59 -7.14 7.91
C TYR A 56 -11.00 -8.50 7.56
N GLY A 57 -9.74 -8.69 7.87
CA GLY A 57 -9.02 -9.95 7.70
C GLY A 57 -8.83 -10.71 9.02
N THR A 58 -9.08 -12.01 9.03
CA THR A 58 -8.75 -12.88 10.17
C THR A 58 -7.35 -13.50 10.03
N ALA A 59 -6.91 -13.77 8.81
CA ALA A 59 -5.57 -14.24 8.47
C ALA A 59 -4.74 -13.11 7.83
N ASN A 60 -5.38 -12.28 7.00
CA ASN A 60 -4.80 -11.12 6.33
C ASN A 60 -4.91 -9.86 7.21
N ALA A 61 -4.31 -8.77 6.75
CA ALA A 61 -4.40 -7.48 7.42
C ALA A 61 -5.85 -7.03 7.62
N THR A 62 -6.09 -6.33 8.74
CA THR A 62 -7.31 -5.55 8.95
C THR A 62 -7.00 -4.08 8.74
N VAL A 63 -7.75 -3.43 7.85
CA VAL A 63 -7.51 -2.05 7.43
C VAL A 63 -8.77 -1.20 7.65
N PHE A 64 -8.59 0.01 8.21
CA PHE A 64 -9.62 1.05 8.21
C PHE A 64 -9.11 2.25 7.44
N LEU A 65 -9.87 2.71 6.45
CA LEU A 65 -9.59 3.93 5.70
C LEU A 65 -10.66 4.97 6.00
N MET A 66 -10.27 6.13 6.50
CA MET A 66 -11.18 7.25 6.72
C MET A 66 -11.21 8.14 5.49
N ALA A 67 -12.37 8.23 4.86
CA ALA A 67 -12.60 9.05 3.68
C ALA A 67 -13.58 10.18 3.97
N GLY A 68 -13.21 11.39 3.58
CA GLY A 68 -14.07 12.57 3.58
C GLY A 68 -14.41 13.00 2.16
N LYS A 69 -15.62 13.51 1.94
CA LYS A 69 -16.02 14.12 0.68
C LYS A 69 -16.42 15.57 0.92
N THR A 70 -15.81 16.48 0.17
CA THR A 70 -16.09 17.91 0.20
C THR A 70 -17.36 18.25 -0.58
N TYR A 71 -17.92 19.45 -0.37
CA TYR A 71 -19.12 19.92 -1.07
C TYR A 71 -18.94 20.09 -2.59
N ASP A 72 -17.71 20.36 -3.06
CA ASP A 72 -17.35 20.42 -4.48
C ASP A 72 -17.09 19.04 -5.10
N GLY A 73 -17.13 17.97 -4.30
CA GLY A 73 -17.10 16.60 -4.79
C GLY A 73 -15.77 15.88 -4.66
N VAL A 74 -14.70 16.56 -4.23
CA VAL A 74 -13.38 15.92 -4.02
C VAL A 74 -13.41 14.98 -2.82
N ILE A 75 -12.78 13.82 -2.96
CA ILE A 75 -12.69 12.81 -1.93
C ILE A 75 -11.25 12.80 -1.41
N TYR A 76 -11.09 12.79 -0.10
CA TYR A 76 -9.81 12.66 0.59
C TYR A 76 -9.79 11.38 1.42
N ILE A 77 -8.83 10.50 1.17
CA ILE A 77 -8.50 9.42 2.10
C ILE A 77 -7.55 10.04 3.13
N ALA A 78 -8.10 10.41 4.27
CA ALA A 78 -7.42 11.26 5.24
C ALA A 78 -6.57 10.49 6.24
N ARG A 79 -6.96 9.26 6.57
CA ARG A 79 -6.28 8.45 7.59
C ARG A 79 -6.39 6.97 7.29
N GLU A 80 -5.37 6.24 7.70
CA GLU A 80 -5.27 4.79 7.62
C GLU A 80 -5.00 4.20 9.00
N TYR A 81 -5.68 3.11 9.32
CA TYR A 81 -5.28 2.13 10.33
C TYR A 81 -4.94 0.84 9.62
N TYR A 82 -3.77 0.32 9.87
CA TYR A 82 -3.31 -0.95 9.31
C TYR A 82 -2.83 -1.86 10.45
N PHE A 83 -3.41 -3.03 10.57
CA PHE A 83 -2.96 -4.08 11.46
C PHE A 83 -2.61 -5.32 10.63
N ALA A 84 -1.34 -5.66 10.62
CA ALA A 84 -0.84 -6.84 9.92
C ALA A 84 -1.60 -8.10 10.34
N GLY A 85 -1.92 -8.94 9.38
CA GLY A 85 -2.63 -10.17 9.66
C GLY A 85 -1.76 -11.18 10.43
N ARG A 86 -2.38 -12.29 10.82
CA ARG A 86 -1.73 -13.36 11.59
C ARG A 86 -0.47 -13.91 10.92
N GLU A 87 -0.50 -14.07 9.60
CA GLU A 87 0.64 -14.61 8.84
C GLU A 87 1.84 -13.65 8.89
N GLU A 88 1.61 -12.37 8.71
CA GLU A 88 2.65 -11.34 8.77
C GLU A 88 3.18 -11.16 10.20
N ALA A 89 2.31 -11.18 11.21
CA ALA A 89 2.70 -11.10 12.60
C ALA A 89 3.51 -12.33 13.05
N GLN A 90 3.12 -13.53 12.62
CA GLN A 90 3.87 -14.77 12.89
C GLN A 90 5.24 -14.77 12.20
N ALA A 91 5.35 -14.25 10.98
CA ALA A 91 6.62 -14.07 10.29
C ALA A 91 7.58 -13.13 11.06
N GLN A 92 7.02 -12.19 11.82
CA GLN A 92 7.77 -11.28 12.70
C GLN A 92 8.04 -11.86 14.10
N GLY A 93 7.62 -13.10 14.37
CA GLY A 93 7.80 -13.77 15.67
C GLY A 93 6.76 -13.40 16.74
N ASP A 94 5.71 -12.68 16.36
CA ASP A 94 4.59 -12.33 17.24
C ASP A 94 3.44 -13.32 17.09
N PHE A 95 3.50 -14.39 17.89
CA PHE A 95 2.50 -15.46 17.86
C PHE A 95 1.19 -15.09 18.59
N GLU A 96 1.14 -13.98 19.32
CA GLU A 96 -0.03 -13.50 20.07
C GLU A 96 -0.79 -12.38 19.34
N ALA A 97 -0.38 -11.98 18.15
CA ALA A 97 -0.91 -10.84 17.41
C ALA A 97 -2.31 -11.06 16.80
N GLN A 98 -3.06 -12.06 17.21
CA GLN A 98 -4.44 -12.23 16.76
C GLN A 98 -5.39 -11.42 17.63
N LYS A 99 -6.00 -10.38 17.06
CA LYS A 99 -7.07 -9.61 17.72
C LYS A 99 -8.44 -10.27 17.54
N THR A 100 -9.26 -10.10 18.55
CA THR A 100 -10.68 -10.47 18.53
C THR A 100 -11.54 -9.38 17.88
N ASP A 101 -12.78 -9.72 17.50
CA ASP A 101 -13.76 -8.73 16.99
C ASP A 101 -13.96 -7.57 18.00
N ILE A 102 -13.85 -7.83 19.30
CA ILE A 102 -14.02 -6.83 20.37
C ILE A 102 -12.83 -5.86 20.37
N GLU A 103 -11.60 -6.36 20.22
CA GLU A 103 -10.39 -5.56 20.18
C GLU A 103 -10.36 -4.69 18.92
N TYR A 104 -10.67 -5.26 17.74
CA TYR A 104 -10.81 -4.47 16.52
C TYR A 104 -11.89 -3.39 16.60
N ALA A 105 -13.01 -3.67 17.27
CA ALA A 105 -14.03 -2.66 17.50
C ALA A 105 -13.55 -1.57 18.47
N GLY A 106 -12.68 -1.90 19.42
CA GLY A 106 -11.97 -0.95 20.28
C GLY A 106 -11.02 -0.06 19.49
N ASP A 107 -10.20 -0.65 18.61
CA ASP A 107 -9.28 0.06 17.74
C ASP A 107 -10.03 1.00 16.78
N LEU A 108 -11.13 0.53 16.18
CA LEU A 108 -11.98 1.37 15.32
C LEU A 108 -12.54 2.58 16.10
N LYS A 109 -12.98 2.37 17.34
CA LYS A 109 -13.43 3.46 18.18
C LYS A 109 -12.32 4.47 18.44
N GLN A 110 -11.13 3.99 18.77
CA GLN A 110 -9.96 4.85 18.99
C GLN A 110 -9.59 5.63 17.73
N PHE A 111 -9.56 4.95 16.58
CA PHE A 111 -9.29 5.54 15.28
C PHE A 111 -10.26 6.69 14.94
N ILE A 112 -11.56 6.51 15.23
CA ILE A 112 -12.56 7.57 15.09
C ILE A 112 -12.30 8.71 16.06
N MET A 113 -12.01 8.41 17.33
CA MET A 113 -11.77 9.41 18.36
C MET A 113 -10.58 10.31 18.03
N GLU A 114 -9.50 9.74 17.54
CA GLU A 114 -8.29 10.47 17.14
C GLU A 114 -8.51 11.40 15.94
N ALA A 115 -9.44 11.04 15.04
CA ALA A 115 -9.80 11.88 13.90
C ALA A 115 -10.72 13.06 14.24
N TYR A 116 -11.40 13.01 15.37
CA TYR A 116 -12.41 14.01 15.75
C TYR A 116 -11.88 15.43 15.90
N PRO A 117 -10.72 15.67 16.54
CA PRO A 117 -10.16 17.02 16.63
C PRO A 117 -9.93 17.66 15.25
N LEU A 118 -9.62 16.83 14.25
CA LEU A 118 -9.38 17.27 12.87
C LEU A 118 -10.68 17.60 12.14
N THR A 119 -11.75 16.85 12.38
CA THR A 119 -13.03 17.03 11.68
C THR A 119 -13.89 18.18 12.20
N GLY A 120 -13.47 18.88 13.27
CA GLY A 120 -14.20 19.98 13.88
C GLY A 120 -15.58 19.62 14.48
N LYS A 121 -15.95 18.33 14.43
CA LYS A 121 -17.26 17.86 14.91
C LYS A 121 -17.18 17.47 16.37
N THR A 122 -17.99 18.12 17.20
CA THR A 122 -18.15 17.72 18.61
C THR A 122 -19.12 16.57 18.75
N TYR A 123 -18.80 15.60 19.64
CA TYR A 123 -19.69 14.49 19.96
C TYR A 123 -21.01 14.99 20.55
N ARG A 124 -22.12 14.80 19.85
CA ARG A 124 -23.43 15.13 20.40
C ARG A 124 -24.15 13.95 21.06
N SER A 125 -23.79 12.70 20.74
CA SER A 125 -24.43 11.51 21.32
C SER A 125 -23.47 10.35 21.56
N SER A 126 -22.83 9.81 20.56
CA SER A 126 -21.89 8.69 20.67
C SER A 126 -20.89 8.73 19.53
N VAL A 127 -19.62 8.46 19.85
CA VAL A 127 -18.54 8.30 18.86
C VAL A 127 -18.92 7.28 17.79
N ASN A 128 -19.54 6.20 18.23
CA ASN A 128 -19.84 5.06 17.38
C ASN A 128 -20.92 5.34 16.32
N ASP A 129 -21.80 6.34 16.55
CA ASP A 129 -22.86 6.75 15.63
C ASP A 129 -22.45 7.88 14.68
N SER A 130 -21.30 8.47 14.88
CA SER A 130 -20.89 9.71 14.21
C SER A 130 -20.46 9.51 12.76
N VAL A 131 -19.92 8.33 12.43
CA VAL A 131 -19.39 7.98 11.13
C VAL A 131 -19.98 6.65 10.66
N ASN A 132 -20.34 6.55 9.38
CA ASN A 132 -20.81 5.30 8.80
C ASN A 132 -19.61 4.40 8.46
N VAL A 133 -19.59 3.18 9.01
CA VAL A 133 -18.57 2.17 8.74
C VAL A 133 -19.09 1.22 7.66
N ILE A 134 -18.35 1.09 6.57
CA ILE A 134 -18.68 0.23 5.43
C ILE A 134 -17.79 -1.00 5.52
N VAL A 135 -18.39 -2.18 5.69
CA VAL A 135 -17.69 -3.45 5.95
C VAL A 135 -18.09 -4.49 4.93
N ASP A 136 -17.14 -5.35 4.51
CA ASP A 136 -17.44 -6.50 3.67
C ASP A 136 -18.55 -7.38 4.31
N PRO A 137 -19.60 -7.72 3.57
CA PRO A 137 -20.66 -8.61 4.05
C PRO A 137 -20.17 -9.97 4.58
N ALA A 138 -19.03 -10.47 4.12
CA ALA A 138 -18.43 -11.72 4.58
C ALA A 138 -17.96 -11.65 6.05
N ALA A 139 -17.64 -10.45 6.57
CA ALA A 139 -17.22 -10.22 7.95
C ALA A 139 -18.44 -10.21 8.93
N ALA A 140 -19.30 -11.21 8.88
CA ALA A 140 -20.57 -11.21 9.60
C ALA A 140 -20.44 -11.11 11.12
N SER A 141 -19.42 -11.75 11.72
CA SER A 141 -19.15 -11.70 13.16
C SER A 141 -18.75 -10.29 13.59
N PHE A 142 -17.84 -9.67 12.86
CA PHE A 142 -17.38 -8.32 13.12
C PHE A 142 -18.52 -7.29 12.95
N ILE A 143 -19.32 -7.40 11.87
CA ILE A 143 -20.51 -6.56 11.68
C ILE A 143 -21.46 -6.66 12.87
N LEU A 144 -21.70 -7.89 13.36
CA LEU A 144 -22.56 -8.10 14.54
C LEU A 144 -21.97 -7.45 15.79
N GLN A 145 -20.65 -7.59 15.99
CA GLN A 145 -19.95 -6.97 17.13
C GLN A 145 -20.01 -5.44 17.07
N LEU A 146 -19.76 -4.84 15.91
CA LEU A 146 -19.88 -3.38 15.72
C LEU A 146 -21.30 -2.88 16.03
N ARG A 147 -22.34 -3.58 15.55
CA ARG A 147 -23.74 -3.22 15.84
C ARG A 147 -24.11 -3.35 17.31
N ARG A 148 -23.57 -4.36 18.01
CA ARG A 148 -23.75 -4.50 19.48
C ARG A 148 -23.14 -3.31 20.23
N GLN A 149 -22.04 -2.77 19.71
CA GLN A 149 -21.40 -1.56 20.26
C GLN A 149 -22.01 -0.26 19.71
N ARG A 150 -23.13 -0.34 18.97
CA ARG A 150 -23.87 0.78 18.41
C ARG A 150 -23.12 1.58 17.34
N PHE A 151 -22.20 0.95 16.61
CA PHE A 151 -21.67 1.57 15.41
C PHE A 151 -22.73 1.60 14.30
N LYS A 152 -22.72 2.68 13.51
CA LYS A 152 -23.51 2.78 12.29
C LYS A 152 -22.79 2.00 11.20
N VAL A 153 -23.31 0.82 10.84
CA VAL A 153 -22.65 -0.11 9.92
C VAL A 153 -23.50 -0.36 8.68
N SER A 154 -22.90 -0.17 7.51
CA SER A 154 -23.41 -0.54 6.20
C SER A 154 -22.58 -1.67 5.61
N LYS A 155 -23.20 -2.50 4.79
CA LYS A 155 -22.49 -3.52 4.02
C LYS A 155 -21.89 -2.92 2.76
N ALA A 156 -20.66 -3.31 2.44
CA ALA A 156 -20.00 -2.93 1.19
C ALA A 156 -20.69 -3.57 -0.02
N ASN A 157 -20.57 -2.92 -1.17
CA ASN A 157 -20.85 -3.54 -2.46
C ASN A 157 -19.58 -4.26 -2.92
N ASN A 158 -19.65 -5.58 -3.09
CA ASN A 158 -18.49 -6.43 -3.41
C ASN A 158 -18.23 -6.57 -4.92
N SER A 159 -18.73 -5.65 -5.75
CA SER A 159 -18.36 -5.59 -7.17
C SER A 159 -16.95 -5.04 -7.31
N VAL A 160 -15.95 -5.92 -7.29
CA VAL A 160 -14.52 -5.53 -7.32
C VAL A 160 -14.20 -4.70 -8.56
N LEU A 161 -14.66 -5.12 -9.75
CA LEU A 161 -14.37 -4.40 -10.99
C LEU A 161 -15.01 -3.03 -11.05
N ASP A 162 -16.25 -2.87 -10.54
CA ASP A 162 -16.91 -1.57 -10.48
C ASP A 162 -16.22 -0.66 -9.46
N GLY A 163 -15.76 -1.22 -8.34
CA GLY A 163 -14.94 -0.49 -7.36
C GLY A 163 -13.64 0.03 -7.98
N ILE A 164 -12.91 -0.84 -8.68
CA ILE A 164 -11.67 -0.46 -9.39
C ILE A 164 -11.93 0.66 -10.39
N ARG A 165 -12.96 0.53 -11.23
CA ARG A 165 -13.32 1.55 -12.23
C ARG A 165 -13.68 2.88 -11.58
N THR A 166 -14.43 2.84 -10.48
CA THR A 166 -14.83 4.05 -9.73
C THR A 166 -13.61 4.80 -9.18
N VAL A 167 -12.67 4.07 -8.57
CA VAL A 167 -11.44 4.65 -8.03
C VAL A 167 -10.55 5.19 -9.15
N ALA A 168 -10.37 4.43 -10.24
CA ALA A 168 -9.59 4.86 -11.40
C ALA A 168 -10.16 6.14 -12.04
N SER A 169 -11.50 6.22 -12.20
CA SER A 169 -12.14 7.43 -12.69
C SER A 169 -11.92 8.63 -11.76
N ALA A 170 -12.05 8.42 -10.44
CA ALA A 170 -11.86 9.49 -9.46
C ALA A 170 -10.42 10.02 -9.46
N PHE A 171 -9.41 9.16 -9.63
CA PHE A 171 -8.02 9.58 -9.82
C PHE A 171 -7.84 10.34 -11.12
N SER A 172 -8.33 9.79 -12.26
CA SER A 172 -8.19 10.43 -13.58
C SER A 172 -8.87 11.81 -13.68
N GLU A 173 -9.94 12.01 -12.91
CA GLU A 173 -10.66 13.28 -12.83
C GLU A 173 -10.05 14.26 -11.80
N GLY A 174 -9.03 13.85 -11.05
CA GLY A 174 -8.43 14.64 -9.97
C GLY A 174 -9.30 14.76 -8.72
N ASN A 175 -10.38 13.98 -8.63
CA ASN A 175 -11.39 14.03 -7.57
C ASN A 175 -11.06 13.11 -6.38
N LEU A 176 -9.89 12.46 -6.37
CA LEU A 176 -9.45 11.60 -5.26
C LEU A 176 -8.03 11.99 -4.85
N LYS A 177 -7.86 12.30 -3.57
CA LYS A 177 -6.58 12.61 -2.93
C LYS A 177 -6.33 11.66 -1.78
N VAL A 178 -5.06 11.40 -1.48
CA VAL A 178 -4.64 10.49 -0.41
C VAL A 178 -3.67 11.23 0.52
N SER A 179 -3.89 11.12 1.83
CA SER A 179 -2.95 11.67 2.81
C SER A 179 -1.60 10.95 2.75
N SER A 180 -0.50 11.70 2.87
CA SER A 180 0.86 11.14 2.97
C SER A 180 1.05 10.19 4.17
N GLU A 181 0.16 10.23 5.17
CA GLU A 181 0.12 9.30 6.30
C GLU A 181 -0.47 7.91 5.95
N CYS A 182 -1.19 7.77 4.83
CA CYS A 182 -1.75 6.50 4.37
C CYS A 182 -0.71 5.65 3.62
N VAL A 183 0.37 5.30 4.32
CA VAL A 183 1.59 4.74 3.71
C VAL A 183 1.33 3.38 3.06
N ASN A 184 0.54 2.50 3.71
CA ASN A 184 0.26 1.17 3.16
C ASN A 184 -0.67 1.27 1.95
N LEU A 185 -1.67 2.15 1.98
CA LEU A 185 -2.53 2.41 0.83
C LEU A 185 -1.73 2.93 -0.37
N ILE A 186 -0.80 3.88 -0.15
CA ILE A 186 0.05 4.42 -1.22
C ILE A 186 0.91 3.30 -1.83
N ASP A 187 1.53 2.47 -1.00
CA ASP A 187 2.31 1.32 -1.45
C ASP A 187 1.45 0.32 -2.26
N GLU A 188 0.20 0.06 -1.83
CA GLU A 188 -0.74 -0.79 -2.55
C GLU A 188 -1.16 -0.19 -3.90
N LEU A 189 -1.43 1.11 -3.98
CA LEU A 189 -1.79 1.79 -5.23
C LEU A 189 -0.69 1.65 -6.30
N HIS A 190 0.58 1.59 -5.89
CA HIS A 190 1.72 1.37 -6.79
C HIS A 190 1.92 -0.09 -7.23
N THR A 191 1.35 -1.04 -6.51
CA THR A 191 1.62 -2.47 -6.73
C THR A 191 0.40 -3.27 -7.16
N TYR A 192 -0.81 -2.72 -7.01
CA TYR A 192 -2.05 -3.41 -7.35
C TYR A 192 -2.16 -3.64 -8.86
N SER A 193 -2.18 -4.90 -9.27
CA SER A 193 -2.02 -5.30 -10.66
C SER A 193 -3.03 -6.36 -11.11
N TRP A 194 -3.21 -6.43 -12.43
CA TRP A 194 -4.03 -7.46 -13.07
C TRP A 194 -3.30 -8.80 -13.12
N ASP A 195 -4.04 -9.91 -12.96
CA ASP A 195 -3.54 -11.27 -13.20
C ASP A 195 -3.30 -11.47 -14.71
N LYS A 196 -2.02 -11.50 -15.10
CA LYS A 196 -1.59 -11.68 -16.51
C LYS A 196 -2.20 -12.93 -17.16
N LYS A 197 -2.29 -14.06 -16.43
CA LYS A 197 -2.87 -15.31 -16.95
C LYS A 197 -4.37 -15.21 -17.15
N ALA A 198 -5.05 -14.41 -16.32
CA ALA A 198 -6.46 -14.12 -16.50
C ALA A 198 -6.69 -13.18 -17.69
N GLN A 199 -5.86 -12.14 -17.84
CA GLN A 199 -5.91 -11.21 -18.99
C GLN A 199 -5.67 -11.92 -20.34
N GLU A 200 -4.73 -12.86 -20.42
CA GLU A 200 -4.52 -13.69 -21.62
C GLU A 200 -5.77 -14.48 -22.03
N ARG A 201 -6.69 -14.71 -21.09
CA ARG A 201 -7.99 -15.37 -21.31
C ARG A 201 -9.14 -14.37 -21.49
N GLY A 202 -8.83 -13.06 -21.56
CA GLY A 202 -9.84 -12.01 -21.67
C GLY A 202 -10.63 -11.77 -20.37
N ILE A 203 -10.08 -12.13 -19.22
CA ILE A 203 -10.72 -11.97 -17.91
C ILE A 203 -9.97 -10.90 -17.10
N ASP A 204 -10.65 -9.80 -16.79
CA ASP A 204 -10.15 -8.77 -15.89
C ASP A 204 -10.27 -9.28 -14.44
N LYS A 205 -9.16 -9.73 -13.89
CA LYS A 205 -9.09 -10.20 -12.50
C LYS A 205 -7.83 -9.61 -11.85
N PRO A 206 -7.96 -8.92 -10.71
CA PRO A 206 -6.78 -8.47 -9.98
C PRO A 206 -6.04 -9.66 -9.34
N VAL A 207 -4.74 -9.51 -9.19
CA VAL A 207 -3.92 -10.43 -8.39
C VAL A 207 -4.39 -10.40 -6.94
N LYS A 208 -4.53 -11.56 -6.32
CA LYS A 208 -4.99 -11.67 -4.91
C LYS A 208 -3.84 -11.80 -3.91
N SER A 209 -2.60 -11.70 -4.33
CA SER A 209 -1.42 -11.83 -3.48
C SER A 209 -0.51 -10.63 -3.65
N HIS A 210 0.17 -10.29 -2.58
CA HIS A 210 1.31 -9.37 -2.57
C HIS A 210 2.51 -10.09 -3.18
N ASP A 211 2.47 -10.47 -4.48
CA ASP A 211 3.59 -11.09 -5.20
C ASP A 211 4.66 -10.02 -5.47
N HIS A 212 5.27 -9.57 -4.38
CA HIS A 212 6.33 -8.59 -4.39
C HIS A 212 7.64 -9.23 -4.85
N CYS A 213 8.51 -8.41 -5.41
CA CYS A 213 9.85 -8.72 -5.85
C CYS A 213 10.67 -9.36 -4.72
N CYS A 214 10.65 -10.68 -4.63
CA CYS A 214 11.31 -11.40 -3.56
C CYS A 214 12.73 -11.79 -3.94
N VAL A 215 13.66 -11.61 -3.00
CA VAL A 215 15.01 -12.18 -3.02
C VAL A 215 15.10 -13.28 -1.97
N THR A 216 16.06 -14.20 -2.12
CA THR A 216 16.25 -15.24 -1.11
C THR A 216 16.87 -14.69 0.17
N GLY A 217 16.57 -15.31 1.32
CA GLY A 217 17.02 -14.85 2.64
C GLY A 217 18.55 -14.73 2.79
N GLU A 218 19.34 -15.46 1.99
CA GLU A 218 20.82 -15.37 1.93
C GLU A 218 21.33 -14.21 1.05
N THR A 219 20.46 -13.44 0.44
CA THR A 219 20.88 -12.27 -0.39
C THR A 219 21.58 -11.23 0.49
N LEU A 220 22.80 -10.85 0.10
CA LEU A 220 23.60 -9.87 0.85
C LEU A 220 23.15 -8.44 0.54
N ILE A 221 22.79 -7.72 1.58
CA ILE A 221 22.42 -6.30 1.53
C ILE A 221 23.57 -5.47 2.11
N HIS A 222 24.00 -4.46 1.39
CA HIS A 222 25.05 -3.55 1.84
C HIS A 222 24.49 -2.49 2.78
N THR A 223 24.50 -2.78 4.08
CA THR A 223 24.06 -1.82 5.11
C THR A 223 25.20 -0.84 5.45
N THR A 224 24.89 0.24 6.18
CA THR A 224 25.93 1.14 6.73
C THR A 224 26.85 0.47 7.74
N ASN A 225 26.45 -0.70 8.26
CA ASN A 225 27.21 -1.51 9.21
C ASN A 225 27.86 -2.74 8.56
N GLY A 226 28.04 -2.73 7.24
CA GLY A 226 28.61 -3.85 6.47
C GLY A 226 27.54 -4.68 5.77
N TYR A 227 27.99 -5.76 5.11
CA TYR A 227 27.07 -6.69 4.42
C TYR A 227 26.38 -7.58 5.43
N LYS A 228 25.04 -7.70 5.27
CA LYS A 228 24.18 -8.62 6.03
C LYS A 228 23.28 -9.40 5.10
N GLU A 229 22.96 -10.63 5.45
CA GLU A 229 21.93 -11.38 4.75
C GLU A 229 20.58 -10.73 5.01
N ILE A 230 19.71 -10.63 3.97
CA ILE A 230 18.44 -9.93 4.10
C ILE A 230 17.56 -10.56 5.19
N ARG A 231 17.67 -11.87 5.44
CA ARG A 231 16.97 -12.54 6.55
C ARG A 231 17.32 -11.98 7.93
N GLU A 232 18.54 -11.45 8.11
CA GLU A 232 18.96 -10.83 9.37
C GLU A 232 18.37 -9.43 9.57
N LEU A 233 17.79 -8.86 8.51
CA LEU A 233 17.18 -7.54 8.54
C LEU A 233 15.66 -7.60 8.79
N VAL A 234 15.06 -8.80 8.77
CA VAL A 234 13.63 -9.01 9.05
C VAL A 234 13.27 -8.43 10.42
N GLY A 235 12.20 -7.61 10.46
CA GLY A 235 11.74 -6.98 11.69
C GLY A 235 12.66 -5.86 12.23
N THR A 236 13.69 -5.45 11.47
CA THR A 236 14.59 -4.37 11.87
C THR A 236 14.46 -3.14 10.97
N GLU A 237 14.94 -2.01 11.46
CA GLU A 237 15.11 -0.79 10.69
C GLU A 237 16.59 -0.37 10.68
N GLY A 238 17.00 0.33 9.64
CA GLY A 238 18.38 0.81 9.53
C GLY A 238 18.63 1.54 8.23
N TYR A 239 19.89 1.55 7.80
CA TYR A 239 20.30 2.25 6.59
C TYR A 239 21.10 1.33 5.67
N VAL A 240 20.85 1.46 4.37
CA VAL A 240 21.55 0.74 3.30
C VAL A 240 22.29 1.69 2.41
N ASN A 241 23.46 1.24 1.93
CA ASN A 241 24.18 1.90 0.86
C ASN A 241 23.57 1.46 -0.47
N THR A 242 23.14 2.41 -1.27
CA THR A 242 22.49 2.17 -2.55
C THR A 242 22.95 3.18 -3.59
N LEU A 243 22.44 3.06 -4.80
CA LEU A 243 22.66 4.04 -5.87
C LEU A 243 21.34 4.77 -6.11
N ASN A 244 21.42 6.06 -6.29
CA ASN A 244 20.31 6.81 -6.84
C ASN A 244 20.12 6.38 -8.31
N PRO A 245 19.01 5.74 -8.68
CA PRO A 245 18.83 5.22 -10.03
C PRO A 245 18.79 6.31 -11.11
N ASN A 246 18.54 7.56 -10.72
CA ASN A 246 18.44 8.70 -11.63
C ASN A 246 19.80 9.35 -11.92
N THR A 247 20.67 9.39 -10.92
CA THR A 247 21.99 10.06 -11.02
C THR A 247 23.16 9.08 -11.10
N GLY A 248 22.95 7.82 -10.73
CA GLY A 248 24.02 6.82 -10.56
C GLY A 248 24.91 7.08 -9.35
N GLU A 249 24.61 8.08 -8.54
CA GLU A 249 25.41 8.46 -7.36
C GLU A 249 25.11 7.53 -6.19
N LYS A 250 26.15 7.23 -5.40
CA LYS A 250 25.99 6.50 -4.15
C LYS A 250 25.23 7.33 -3.12
N CYS A 251 24.22 6.74 -2.51
CA CYS A 251 23.45 7.36 -1.44
C CYS A 251 23.13 6.38 -0.34
N VAL A 252 22.73 6.90 0.81
CA VAL A 252 22.27 6.10 1.95
C VAL A 252 20.76 6.29 2.06
N LYS A 253 20.02 5.18 2.15
CA LYS A 253 18.56 5.19 2.33
C LYS A 253 18.17 4.40 3.57
N LYS A 254 17.13 4.85 4.26
CA LYS A 254 16.55 4.10 5.37
C LYS A 254 15.80 2.90 4.79
N TYR A 255 15.97 1.72 5.40
CA TYR A 255 15.12 0.56 5.19
C TYR A 255 14.25 0.33 6.42
N LYS A 256 13.05 -0.18 6.18
CA LYS A 256 12.07 -0.61 7.19
C LYS A 256 11.20 -1.71 6.56
N ASN A 257 10.39 -2.38 7.38
CA ASN A 257 9.40 -3.36 6.92
C ASN A 257 10.01 -4.50 6.06
N VAL A 258 11.21 -4.97 6.43
CA VAL A 258 11.78 -6.17 5.80
C VAL A 258 11.05 -7.38 6.36
N ILE A 259 10.35 -8.12 5.49
CA ILE A 259 9.55 -9.29 5.85
C ILE A 259 9.91 -10.50 4.99
N CYS A 260 9.63 -11.70 5.48
CA CYS A 260 9.62 -12.91 4.68
C CYS A 260 8.21 -13.12 4.12
N THR A 261 8.04 -13.03 2.81
CA THR A 261 6.72 -13.10 2.14
C THR A 261 6.33 -14.51 1.72
N ASP A 262 7.30 -15.39 1.44
CA ASP A 262 7.07 -16.80 1.07
C ASP A 262 8.34 -17.63 1.33
N GLU A 263 8.24 -18.68 2.15
CA GLU A 263 9.35 -19.58 2.45
C GLU A 263 9.62 -20.62 1.34
N SER A 264 8.67 -20.81 0.41
CA SER A 264 8.71 -21.81 -0.66
C SER A 264 8.62 -21.23 -2.06
N ALA A 265 8.85 -19.93 -2.24
CA ALA A 265 8.81 -19.26 -3.52
C ALA A 265 9.75 -19.92 -4.55
N ARG A 266 9.27 -20.05 -5.80
CA ARG A 266 10.12 -20.44 -6.90
C ARG A 266 11.06 -19.30 -7.28
N VAL A 267 12.37 -19.55 -7.20
CA VAL A 267 13.40 -18.57 -7.49
C VAL A 267 14.22 -18.98 -8.72
N LEU A 268 14.68 -17.98 -9.45
CA LEU A 268 15.66 -18.10 -10.53
C LEU A 268 17.04 -17.76 -9.95
N LYS A 269 18.08 -18.49 -10.38
CA LYS A 269 19.47 -18.13 -10.13
C LYS A 269 19.95 -17.29 -11.30
N LEU A 270 20.31 -16.04 -11.03
CA LEU A 270 20.95 -15.17 -12.00
C LEU A 270 22.46 -15.25 -11.80
N GLU A 271 23.19 -15.46 -12.89
CA GLU A 271 24.65 -15.46 -12.93
C GLU A 271 25.16 -14.35 -13.83
N PHE A 272 26.12 -13.57 -13.36
CA PHE A 272 26.71 -12.48 -14.09
C PHE A 272 28.06 -12.86 -14.68
N GLU A 273 28.49 -12.19 -15.72
CA GLU A 273 29.77 -12.42 -16.39
C GLU A 273 30.99 -12.31 -15.45
N ASN A 274 30.89 -11.54 -14.38
CA ASN A 274 31.89 -11.39 -13.35
C ASN A 274 31.91 -12.54 -12.32
N GLY A 275 31.09 -13.58 -12.49
CA GLY A 275 30.97 -14.73 -11.60
C GLY A 275 30.08 -14.49 -10.36
N ALA A 276 29.53 -13.29 -10.17
CA ALA A 276 28.56 -13.06 -9.12
C ALA A 276 27.23 -13.74 -9.43
N SER A 277 26.53 -14.22 -8.42
CA SER A 277 25.19 -14.76 -8.59
C SER A 277 24.29 -14.44 -7.41
N PHE A 278 22.99 -14.35 -7.64
CA PHE A 278 21.98 -14.26 -6.60
C PHE A 278 20.66 -14.91 -7.06
N LYS A 279 19.78 -15.19 -6.11
CA LYS A 279 18.51 -15.86 -6.37
C LYS A 279 17.36 -14.88 -6.12
N VAL A 280 16.44 -14.82 -7.08
CA VAL A 280 15.27 -13.91 -7.05
C VAL A 280 14.06 -14.59 -7.65
N THR A 281 12.88 -14.09 -7.35
CA THR A 281 11.65 -14.50 -8.06
C THR A 281 11.68 -14.00 -9.51
N ALA A 282 10.93 -14.67 -10.39
CA ALA A 282 10.91 -14.34 -11.83
C ALA A 282 10.44 -12.91 -12.13
N ASN A 283 9.62 -12.34 -11.25
CA ASN A 283 9.08 -10.98 -11.35
C ASN A 283 9.99 -9.91 -10.71
N HIS A 284 11.17 -10.28 -10.20
CA HIS A 284 12.10 -9.32 -9.61
C HIS A 284 12.72 -8.41 -10.67
N PRO A 285 12.63 -7.07 -10.54
CA PRO A 285 13.20 -6.15 -11.50
C PRO A 285 14.72 -6.07 -11.34
N ILE A 286 15.42 -6.22 -12.45
CA ILE A 286 16.88 -6.15 -12.55
C ILE A 286 17.26 -5.00 -13.46
N LEU A 287 18.13 -4.12 -12.94
CA LEU A 287 18.71 -3.05 -13.77
C LEU A 287 19.82 -3.63 -14.66
N THR A 288 19.60 -3.62 -15.97
CA THR A 288 20.54 -4.06 -16.98
C THR A 288 21.09 -2.86 -17.76
N THR A 289 22.07 -3.10 -18.63
CA THR A 289 22.59 -2.08 -19.56
C THR A 289 21.52 -1.55 -20.52
N ASN A 290 20.47 -2.33 -20.73
CA ASN A 290 19.33 -1.99 -21.61
C ASN A 290 18.10 -1.49 -20.82
N GLY A 291 18.28 -1.09 -19.55
CA GLY A 291 17.21 -0.67 -18.65
C GLY A 291 16.75 -1.77 -17.71
N TRP A 292 15.62 -1.54 -17.04
CA TRP A 292 15.02 -2.50 -16.12
C TRP A 292 14.37 -3.64 -16.90
N LYS A 293 14.59 -4.87 -16.43
CA LYS A 293 13.96 -6.09 -16.93
C LYS A 293 13.54 -6.97 -15.78
N LEU A 294 12.53 -7.81 -15.98
CA LEU A 294 12.19 -8.83 -15.01
C LEU A 294 13.22 -9.97 -15.08
N ALA A 295 13.54 -10.55 -13.92
CA ALA A 295 14.51 -11.66 -13.84
C ALA A 295 14.11 -12.89 -14.68
N GLY A 296 12.81 -13.03 -14.99
CA GLY A 296 12.27 -14.10 -15.81
C GLY A 296 12.24 -13.83 -17.33
N GLU A 297 12.63 -12.63 -17.76
CA GLU A 297 12.78 -12.26 -19.19
C GLU A 297 14.19 -12.56 -19.70
#